data_17758605aa62f3db09f0f8e38da7054f
#
_entry.id   17758605aa62f3db09f0f8e38da7054f
#
_cell.length_a   1.000
_cell.length_b   1.000
_cell.length_c   1.000
_cell.angle_alpha   90.00
_cell.angle_beta   90.00
_cell.angle_gamma   90.00
#
_symmetry.space_group_name_H-M   'P 1'
#
loop_
_entity.id
_entity.type
_entity.pdbx_description
1 polymer ?
#
loop_
_entity_poly.entity_id
_entity_poly.type
_entity_poly.pdbx_seq_one_letter_code
_entity_poly.pdbx_strand_id
1 'polypeptide(L)'
;PPAQHTPTRRQRQMCIRESSINNMKELTNQQSKVLSCVEVYLNKTGFPPTRAEICKELGFKSPNAAEMHLRALEKKGYISIQSGSSRGISIVKSQQSFEKYPEQIPVIGLVAAGSPTLAEENVEKRISCDPDMFSDSFDYFLKVKGLSMIDAGIHEDDLVAIKKTTDVKNGDLVVVRVDDEVTLKYFKKDNYNLELVPANKNFSTITIDLREQEAFVEGKSVGLIRTH
;
A
#
# COMPACT_ATOMS: atom_id res chain seq x y z
N PRO A 1 -21.75 -42.88 -32.66
CA PRO A 1 -22.00 -41.68 -31.88
C PRO A 1 -21.14 -41.70 -30.61
N PRO A 2 -20.35 -40.64 -30.30
CA PRO A 2 -19.50 -40.65 -29.14
C PRO A 2 -20.33 -40.42 -27.87
N ALA A 3 -19.99 -41.16 -26.83
CA ALA A 3 -20.64 -41.11 -25.53
C ALA A 3 -20.42 -39.74 -24.85
N GLN A 4 -21.52 -39.15 -24.38
CA GLN A 4 -21.50 -37.92 -23.59
C GLN A 4 -20.97 -38.21 -22.17
N HIS A 5 -19.81 -37.67 -21.80
CA HIS A 5 -19.29 -37.74 -20.45
C HIS A 5 -20.11 -36.84 -19.53
N THR A 6 -20.90 -37.42 -18.65
CA THR A 6 -21.54 -36.71 -17.54
C THR A 6 -20.51 -36.39 -16.46
N PRO A 7 -20.39 -35.14 -15.99
CA PRO A 7 -19.41 -34.78 -14.97
C PRO A 7 -19.77 -35.40 -13.61
N THR A 8 -18.75 -35.93 -12.92
CA THR A 8 -18.87 -36.60 -11.63
C THR A 8 -19.32 -35.65 -10.53
N ARG A 9 -19.94 -36.19 -9.47
CA ARG A 9 -20.47 -35.47 -8.29
C ARG A 9 -19.44 -34.56 -7.63
N ARG A 10 -18.14 -34.90 -7.74
CA ARG A 10 -17.00 -34.11 -7.20
C ARG A 10 -16.74 -32.84 -8.02
N GLN A 11 -16.92 -32.87 -9.34
CA GLN A 11 -16.80 -31.70 -10.21
C GLN A 11 -17.96 -30.73 -10.02
N ARG A 12 -19.16 -31.20 -9.73
CA ARG A 12 -20.30 -30.33 -9.38
C ARG A 12 -20.12 -29.61 -8.04
N GLN A 13 -19.47 -30.24 -7.06
CA GLN A 13 -19.18 -29.59 -5.78
C GLN A 13 -18.03 -28.54 -5.86
N MET A 14 -17.07 -28.70 -6.78
CA MET A 14 -16.04 -27.69 -7.03
C MET A 14 -16.61 -26.44 -7.71
N CYS A 15 -17.49 -26.62 -8.72
CA CYS A 15 -18.15 -25.48 -9.38
C CYS A 15 -19.10 -24.71 -8.45
N ILE A 16 -19.69 -25.35 -7.44
CA ILE A 16 -20.57 -24.69 -6.46
C ILE A 16 -19.76 -23.86 -5.44
N ARG A 17 -18.52 -24.22 -5.15
CA ARG A 17 -17.63 -23.44 -4.26
C ARG A 17 -17.06 -22.19 -4.94
N GLU A 18 -16.76 -22.24 -6.23
CA GLU A 18 -16.26 -21.07 -6.98
C GLU A 18 -17.37 -20.06 -7.31
N SER A 19 -18.62 -20.48 -7.49
CA SER A 19 -19.75 -19.58 -7.74
C SER A 19 -20.24 -18.81 -6.50
N SER A 20 -19.81 -19.22 -5.28
CA SER A 20 -20.20 -18.53 -4.03
C SER A 20 -19.31 -17.34 -3.67
N ILE A 21 -18.17 -17.14 -4.36
CA ILE A 21 -17.21 -16.07 -4.06
C ILE A 21 -17.50 -14.81 -4.89
N ASN A 22 -18.30 -14.87 -5.94
CA ASN A 22 -18.43 -13.77 -6.92
C ASN A 22 -19.86 -13.21 -7.07
N ASN A 23 -20.67 -13.16 -6.02
CA ASN A 23 -22.01 -12.55 -6.08
C ASN A 23 -22.13 -11.31 -5.18
N MET A 24 -21.13 -10.41 -5.24
CA MET A 24 -21.27 -9.09 -4.63
C MET A 24 -21.97 -8.17 -5.62
N LYS A 25 -23.17 -7.75 -5.25
CA LYS A 25 -23.95 -6.80 -6.04
C LYS A 25 -23.22 -5.45 -6.01
N GLU A 26 -22.74 -5.00 -7.17
CA GLU A 26 -22.10 -3.70 -7.34
C GLU A 26 -22.91 -2.56 -6.74
N LEU A 27 -22.24 -1.61 -6.12
CA LEU A 27 -22.87 -0.41 -5.59
C LEU A 27 -23.17 0.57 -6.73
N THR A 28 -24.29 1.25 -6.65
CA THR A 28 -24.54 2.41 -7.50
C THR A 28 -23.71 3.60 -6.99
N ASN A 29 -23.44 4.60 -7.84
CA ASN A 29 -22.69 5.81 -7.45
C ASN A 29 -23.26 6.49 -6.20
N GLN A 30 -24.59 6.50 -6.02
CA GLN A 30 -25.23 7.08 -4.83
C GLN A 30 -25.06 6.21 -3.59
N GLN A 31 -25.11 4.89 -3.73
CA GLN A 31 -24.85 3.96 -2.63
C GLN A 31 -23.39 4.05 -2.18
N SER A 32 -22.43 4.15 -3.11
CA SER A 32 -21.02 4.39 -2.81
C SER A 32 -20.82 5.67 -2.00
N LYS A 33 -21.44 6.78 -2.44
CA LYS A 33 -21.34 8.06 -1.71
C LYS A 33 -21.93 7.99 -0.30
N VAL A 34 -23.04 7.28 -0.11
CA VAL A 34 -23.64 7.09 1.22
C VAL A 34 -22.74 6.25 2.11
N LEU A 35 -22.17 5.17 1.60
CA LEU A 35 -21.24 4.31 2.36
C LEU A 35 -20.00 5.09 2.75
N SER A 36 -19.37 5.80 1.82
CA SER A 36 -18.20 6.67 2.08
C SER A 36 -18.49 7.76 3.11
N CYS A 37 -19.68 8.37 3.06
CA CYS A 37 -20.11 9.35 4.06
C CYS A 37 -20.17 8.72 5.47
N VAL A 38 -20.69 7.50 5.60
CA VAL A 38 -20.74 6.76 6.87
C VAL A 38 -19.33 6.45 7.37
N GLU A 39 -18.42 6.00 6.50
CA GLU A 39 -17.03 5.68 6.82
C GLU A 39 -16.26 6.92 7.32
N VAL A 40 -16.31 8.01 6.56
CA VAL A 40 -15.64 9.28 6.91
C VAL A 40 -16.16 9.83 8.25
N TYR A 41 -17.48 9.77 8.46
CA TYR A 41 -18.09 10.27 9.70
C TYR A 41 -17.68 9.42 10.91
N LEU A 42 -17.65 8.10 10.75
CA LEU A 42 -17.21 7.16 11.78
C LEU A 42 -15.75 7.37 12.14
N ASN A 43 -14.87 7.52 11.15
CA ASN A 43 -13.44 7.77 11.36
C ASN A 43 -13.16 9.13 12.04
N LYS A 44 -13.96 10.15 11.70
CA LYS A 44 -13.77 11.50 12.24
C LYS A 44 -14.34 11.69 13.65
N THR A 45 -15.46 11.07 13.97
CA THR A 45 -16.22 11.33 15.20
C THR A 45 -16.27 10.14 16.16
N GLY A 46 -15.87 8.94 15.73
CA GLY A 46 -16.02 7.68 16.46
C GLY A 46 -17.46 7.11 16.47
N PHE A 47 -18.42 7.82 15.87
CA PHE A 47 -19.84 7.40 15.82
C PHE A 47 -20.37 7.51 14.39
N PRO A 48 -21.29 6.60 13.99
CA PRO A 48 -21.90 6.68 12.67
C PRO A 48 -22.83 7.91 12.58
N PRO A 49 -23.04 8.47 11.36
CA PRO A 49 -23.92 9.61 11.16
C PRO A 49 -25.39 9.20 11.32
N THR A 50 -26.20 10.16 11.71
CA THR A 50 -27.67 10.06 11.64
C THR A 50 -28.15 10.25 10.20
N ARG A 51 -29.41 9.83 9.90
CA ARG A 51 -30.04 10.06 8.58
C ARG A 51 -30.06 11.53 8.18
N ALA A 52 -30.29 12.43 9.16
CA ALA A 52 -30.30 13.88 8.93
C ALA A 52 -28.90 14.42 8.58
N GLU A 53 -27.85 13.92 9.23
CA GLU A 53 -26.45 14.27 8.91
C GLU A 53 -26.07 13.79 7.51
N ILE A 54 -26.44 12.56 7.12
CA ILE A 54 -26.24 12.04 5.75
C ILE A 54 -26.95 12.92 4.72
N CYS A 55 -28.21 13.33 5.01
CA CYS A 55 -28.96 14.22 4.12
C CYS A 55 -28.28 15.55 3.92
N LYS A 56 -27.79 16.14 5.01
CA LYS A 56 -27.09 17.44 4.98
C LYS A 56 -25.79 17.35 4.17
N GLU A 57 -25.02 16.28 4.39
CA GLU A 57 -23.71 16.09 3.75
C GLU A 57 -23.85 15.82 2.24
N LEU A 58 -24.83 14.97 1.85
CA LEU A 58 -25.02 14.54 0.47
C LEU A 58 -26.10 15.31 -0.30
N GLY A 59 -26.71 16.33 0.33
CA GLY A 59 -27.71 17.17 -0.32
C GLY A 59 -29.05 16.46 -0.63
N PHE A 60 -29.41 15.42 0.13
CA PHE A 60 -30.69 14.75 -0.08
C PHE A 60 -31.87 15.60 0.41
N LYS A 61 -32.97 15.55 -0.36
CA LYS A 61 -34.19 16.36 -0.07
C LYS A 61 -34.94 15.88 1.18
N SER A 62 -34.75 14.64 1.62
CA SER A 62 -35.46 14.08 2.79
C SER A 62 -34.67 12.96 3.46
N PRO A 63 -34.88 12.71 4.78
CA PRO A 63 -34.32 11.56 5.50
C PRO A 63 -34.73 10.21 4.89
N ASN A 64 -35.89 10.11 4.25
CA ASN A 64 -36.29 8.90 3.57
C ASN A 64 -35.42 8.53 2.39
N ALA A 65 -34.84 9.50 1.69
CA ALA A 65 -33.88 9.24 0.62
C ALA A 65 -32.59 8.58 1.16
N ALA A 66 -32.06 9.08 2.28
CA ALA A 66 -30.94 8.45 2.95
C ALA A 66 -31.27 7.03 3.43
N GLU A 67 -32.45 6.85 4.07
CA GLU A 67 -32.90 5.53 4.55
C GLU A 67 -32.99 4.51 3.42
N MET A 68 -33.52 4.91 2.25
CA MET A 68 -33.58 4.04 1.07
C MET A 68 -32.22 3.50 0.64
N HIS A 69 -31.20 4.37 0.60
CA HIS A 69 -29.83 3.97 0.25
C HIS A 69 -29.21 3.11 1.36
N LEU A 70 -29.43 3.46 2.63
CA LEU A 70 -28.96 2.66 3.76
C LEU A 70 -29.57 1.25 3.76
N ARG A 71 -30.88 1.10 3.53
CA ARG A 71 -31.52 -0.22 3.40
C ARG A 71 -30.99 -1.02 2.21
N ALA A 72 -30.69 -0.34 1.09
CA ALA A 72 -30.07 -1.00 -0.05
C ALA A 72 -28.65 -1.50 0.26
N LEU A 73 -27.87 -0.73 1.01
CA LEU A 73 -26.52 -1.13 1.51
C LEU A 73 -26.60 -2.29 2.49
N GLU A 74 -27.60 -2.27 3.40
CA GLU A 74 -27.85 -3.37 4.34
C GLU A 74 -28.23 -4.66 3.59
N LYS A 75 -29.15 -4.57 2.63
CA LYS A 75 -29.53 -5.72 1.79
C LYS A 75 -28.37 -6.29 0.98
N LYS A 76 -27.41 -5.46 0.61
CA LYS A 76 -26.18 -5.86 -0.08
C LYS A 76 -25.09 -6.35 0.89
N GLY A 77 -25.28 -6.21 2.21
CA GLY A 77 -24.37 -6.69 3.24
C GLY A 77 -23.20 -5.78 3.54
N TYR A 78 -23.24 -4.50 3.13
CA TYR A 78 -22.18 -3.51 3.42
C TYR A 78 -22.31 -2.91 4.82
N ILE A 79 -23.52 -2.72 5.30
CA ILE A 79 -23.81 -2.19 6.63
C ILE A 79 -24.83 -3.05 7.34
N SER A 80 -24.91 -2.92 8.66
CA SER A 80 -25.99 -3.44 9.50
C SER A 80 -26.67 -2.27 10.20
N ILE A 81 -28.00 -2.30 10.27
CA ILE A 81 -28.81 -1.23 10.88
C ILE A 81 -29.53 -1.78 12.10
N GLN A 82 -29.18 -1.28 13.27
CA GLN A 82 -29.87 -1.60 14.51
C GLN A 82 -31.16 -0.80 14.62
N SER A 83 -32.29 -1.48 14.70
CA SER A 83 -33.61 -0.87 14.85
C SER A 83 -33.70 -0.10 16.17
N GLY A 84 -34.37 1.06 16.14
CA GLY A 84 -34.60 1.89 17.34
C GLY A 84 -33.42 2.79 17.73
N SER A 85 -32.27 2.76 17.03
CA SER A 85 -31.15 3.64 17.29
C SER A 85 -30.98 4.68 16.18
N SER A 86 -30.83 5.95 16.54
CA SER A 86 -30.56 7.03 15.57
C SER A 86 -29.16 6.93 14.95
N ARG A 87 -28.21 6.29 15.66
CA ARG A 87 -26.80 6.05 15.27
C ARG A 87 -26.50 4.54 15.16
N GLY A 88 -27.51 3.71 14.93
CA GLY A 88 -27.39 2.26 14.90
C GLY A 88 -26.86 1.71 13.56
N ILE A 89 -25.98 2.42 12.87
CA ILE A 89 -25.35 1.94 11.63
C ILE A 89 -23.98 1.35 11.97
N SER A 90 -23.75 0.10 11.62
CA SER A 90 -22.46 -0.56 11.71
C SER A 90 -21.99 -0.98 10.34
N ILE A 91 -20.72 -0.71 10.01
CA ILE A 91 -20.13 -1.15 8.75
C ILE A 91 -19.78 -2.63 8.90
N VAL A 92 -20.37 -3.46 8.04
CA VAL A 92 -20.05 -4.89 7.94
C VAL A 92 -18.95 -5.11 6.93
N LYS A 93 -18.99 -4.30 5.83
CA LYS A 93 -18.00 -4.32 4.75
C LYS A 93 -17.80 -2.88 4.27
N SER A 94 -16.62 -2.32 4.49
CA SER A 94 -16.29 -1.01 3.93
C SER A 94 -15.91 -1.12 2.45
N GLN A 95 -16.15 -0.07 1.66
CA GLN A 95 -15.62 -0.03 0.28
C GLN A 95 -14.09 -0.07 0.28
N GLN A 96 -13.45 0.50 1.30
CA GLN A 96 -12.00 0.42 1.47
C GLN A 96 -11.52 -1.02 1.72
N SER A 97 -12.37 -1.93 2.25
CA SER A 97 -12.02 -3.35 2.37
C SER A 97 -12.17 -4.13 1.06
N PHE A 98 -12.71 -3.54 -0.02
CA PHE A 98 -12.86 -4.20 -1.32
C PHE A 98 -11.72 -3.91 -2.29
N GLU A 99 -10.89 -2.90 -2.03
CA GLU A 99 -9.71 -2.59 -2.84
C GLU A 99 -8.39 -2.63 -2.08
N LYS A 100 -8.41 -2.87 -0.77
CA LYS A 100 -7.18 -3.29 -0.09
C LYS A 100 -7.05 -4.83 -0.16
N TYR A 101 -6.89 -5.39 -1.36
CA TYR A 101 -5.78 -6.34 -1.45
C TYR A 101 -4.57 -5.52 -1.01
N PRO A 102 -3.91 -5.88 0.11
CA PRO A 102 -2.72 -5.14 0.49
C PRO A 102 -1.87 -5.06 -0.75
N GLU A 103 -1.54 -3.83 -1.17
CA GLU A 103 -0.74 -3.63 -2.37
C GLU A 103 0.42 -4.60 -2.29
N GLN A 104 0.59 -5.41 -3.31
CA GLN A 104 1.70 -6.35 -3.36
C GLN A 104 2.96 -5.54 -3.69
N ILE A 105 3.54 -5.00 -2.63
CA ILE A 105 4.74 -4.18 -2.71
C ILE A 105 5.92 -5.07 -3.12
N PRO A 106 6.63 -4.72 -4.20
CA PRO A 106 7.80 -5.47 -4.61
C PRO A 106 8.94 -5.33 -3.59
N VAL A 107 9.59 -6.43 -3.29
CA VAL A 107 10.85 -6.48 -2.55
C VAL A 107 11.97 -6.63 -3.55
N ILE A 108 12.82 -5.61 -3.63
CA ILE A 108 13.99 -5.59 -4.49
C ILE A 108 15.15 -6.20 -3.73
N GLY A 109 15.75 -7.22 -4.30
CA GLY A 109 16.92 -7.92 -3.76
C GLY A 109 18.22 -7.34 -4.34
N LEU A 110 18.97 -8.19 -5.03
CA LEU A 110 20.14 -7.75 -5.79
C LEU A 110 19.70 -7.04 -7.06
N VAL A 111 20.26 -5.85 -7.30
CA VAL A 111 20.03 -5.12 -8.54
C VAL A 111 21.07 -5.56 -9.57
N ALA A 112 20.62 -6.05 -10.72
CA ALA A 112 21.51 -6.44 -11.79
C ALA A 112 22.21 -5.20 -12.37
N ALA A 113 23.49 -5.33 -12.76
CA ALA A 113 24.27 -4.26 -13.35
C ALA A 113 23.59 -3.68 -14.59
N GLY A 114 23.47 -2.37 -14.65
CA GLY A 114 22.83 -1.65 -15.75
C GLY A 114 21.30 -1.69 -15.77
N SER A 115 20.65 -2.44 -14.88
CA SER A 115 19.18 -2.50 -14.82
C SER A 115 18.59 -1.42 -13.91
N PRO A 116 17.41 -0.86 -14.25
CA PRO A 116 16.68 -0.02 -13.30
C PRO A 116 16.34 -0.80 -12.02
N THR A 117 16.40 -0.16 -10.85
CA THR A 117 16.16 -0.81 -9.55
C THR A 117 14.82 -1.55 -9.50
N LEU A 118 13.76 -1.00 -10.09
CA LEU A 118 12.43 -1.62 -10.16
C LEU A 118 12.19 -2.53 -11.37
N ALA A 119 13.25 -3.00 -12.06
CA ALA A 119 13.08 -4.02 -13.09
C ALA A 119 12.53 -5.32 -12.47
N GLU A 120 11.64 -6.01 -13.18
CA GLU A 120 11.02 -7.26 -12.69
C GLU A 120 12.07 -8.34 -12.35
N GLU A 121 13.21 -8.34 -13.01
CA GLU A 121 14.33 -9.24 -12.74
C GLU A 121 14.99 -9.03 -11.37
N ASN A 122 14.84 -7.83 -10.78
CA ASN A 122 15.35 -7.49 -9.45
C ASN A 122 14.32 -7.75 -8.33
N VAL A 123 13.09 -8.11 -8.68
CA VAL A 123 12.03 -8.43 -7.71
C VAL A 123 12.23 -9.83 -7.15
N GLU A 124 12.67 -9.92 -5.89
CA GLU A 124 12.83 -11.20 -5.18
C GLU A 124 11.48 -11.83 -4.81
N LYS A 125 10.55 -11.00 -4.35
CA LYS A 125 9.18 -11.39 -3.98
C LYS A 125 8.28 -10.16 -3.91
N ARG A 126 6.98 -10.39 -3.77
CA ARG A 126 6.01 -9.34 -3.46
C ARG A 126 5.37 -9.65 -2.10
N ILE A 127 5.23 -8.63 -1.26
CA ILE A 127 4.61 -8.77 0.06
C ILE A 127 3.40 -7.85 0.17
N SER A 128 2.41 -8.33 0.88
CA SER A 128 1.24 -7.54 1.23
C SER A 128 1.57 -6.70 2.48
N CYS A 129 1.55 -5.38 2.35
CA CYS A 129 1.81 -4.45 3.43
C CYS A 129 0.74 -3.37 3.45
N ASP A 130 0.29 -2.95 4.62
CA ASP A 130 -0.59 -1.79 4.74
C ASP A 130 0.26 -0.52 4.58
N PRO A 131 0.04 0.32 3.55
CA PRO A 131 0.79 1.56 3.36
C PRO A 131 0.71 2.50 4.55
N ASP A 132 -0.39 2.45 5.31
CA ASP A 132 -0.61 3.29 6.49
C ASP A 132 0.27 2.91 7.69
N MET A 133 1.09 1.83 7.59
CA MET A 133 2.13 1.49 8.59
C MET A 133 3.28 2.50 8.62
N PHE A 134 3.46 3.28 7.57
CA PHE A 134 4.52 4.27 7.44
C PHE A 134 3.94 5.68 7.44
N SER A 135 4.74 6.65 7.86
CA SER A 135 4.33 8.08 7.91
C SER A 135 4.20 8.73 6.53
N ASP A 136 4.75 8.12 5.50
CA ASP A 136 4.69 8.57 4.10
C ASP A 136 4.44 7.37 3.17
N SER A 137 3.90 7.63 1.98
CA SER A 137 3.76 6.61 0.93
C SER A 137 5.13 6.12 0.46
N PHE A 138 5.18 4.86 0.03
CA PHE A 138 6.39 4.25 -0.52
C PHE A 138 6.03 3.32 -1.69
N ASP A 139 7.03 3.01 -2.52
CA ASP A 139 6.81 2.30 -3.79
C ASP A 139 7.35 0.87 -3.75
N TYR A 140 8.40 0.61 -2.97
CA TYR A 140 9.02 -0.72 -2.88
C TYR A 140 9.81 -0.88 -1.58
N PHE A 141 10.14 -2.12 -1.25
CA PHE A 141 11.12 -2.45 -0.23
C PHE A 141 12.45 -2.79 -0.88
N LEU A 142 13.52 -2.22 -0.34
CA LEU A 142 14.89 -2.64 -0.65
C LEU A 142 15.37 -3.59 0.44
N LYS A 143 15.77 -4.80 0.06
CA LYS A 143 16.39 -5.74 0.97
C LYS A 143 17.85 -5.36 1.19
N VAL A 144 18.21 -5.09 2.44
CA VAL A 144 19.55 -4.63 2.81
C VAL A 144 20.56 -5.76 2.64
N LYS A 145 21.69 -5.45 2.04
CA LYS A 145 22.88 -6.30 1.96
C LYS A 145 24.06 -5.61 2.64
N GLY A 146 24.76 -6.37 3.46
CA GLY A 146 25.96 -5.89 4.17
C GLY A 146 25.65 -5.02 5.39
N LEU A 147 26.71 -4.45 5.97
CA LEU A 147 26.72 -3.86 7.30
C LEU A 147 27.00 -2.35 7.31
N SER A 148 26.95 -1.69 6.15
CA SER A 148 27.38 -0.28 6.04
C SER A 148 26.48 0.71 6.79
N MET A 149 25.29 0.29 7.25
CA MET A 149 24.29 1.15 7.94
C MET A 149 23.93 0.63 9.33
N ILE A 150 24.77 -0.20 9.95
CA ILE A 150 24.49 -0.87 11.22
C ILE A 150 24.37 0.13 12.40
N ASP A 151 25.15 1.20 12.41
CA ASP A 151 25.10 2.23 13.46
C ASP A 151 23.83 3.10 13.34
N ALA A 152 23.11 3.03 12.21
CA ALA A 152 21.78 3.59 12.03
C ALA A 152 20.67 2.59 12.42
N GLY A 153 21.02 1.43 12.98
CA GLY A 153 20.08 0.37 13.34
C GLY A 153 19.56 -0.45 12.16
N ILE A 154 20.17 -0.33 10.97
CA ILE A 154 19.79 -1.07 9.76
C ILE A 154 20.75 -2.23 9.59
N HIS A 155 20.21 -3.44 9.58
CA HIS A 155 20.99 -4.68 9.52
C HIS A 155 20.78 -5.40 8.20
N GLU A 156 21.61 -6.38 7.96
CA GLU A 156 21.43 -7.28 6.82
C GLU A 156 20.08 -7.97 6.87
N ASP A 157 19.47 -8.18 5.70
CA ASP A 157 18.13 -8.73 5.47
C ASP A 157 16.95 -7.86 5.93
N ASP A 158 17.17 -6.66 6.51
CA ASP A 158 16.09 -5.69 6.72
C ASP A 158 15.44 -5.29 5.40
N LEU A 159 14.15 -4.98 5.48
CA LEU A 159 13.38 -4.43 4.36
C LEU A 159 13.18 -2.93 4.58
N VAL A 160 13.89 -2.11 3.83
CA VAL A 160 13.78 -0.64 3.90
C VAL A 160 12.70 -0.18 2.92
N ALA A 161 11.66 0.50 3.41
CA ALA A 161 10.61 1.09 2.60
C ALA A 161 11.14 2.34 1.88
N ILE A 162 11.07 2.33 0.56
CA ILE A 162 11.63 3.38 -0.30
C ILE A 162 10.52 4.08 -1.07
N LYS A 163 10.47 5.40 -0.92
CA LYS A 163 9.69 6.29 -1.76
C LYS A 163 10.54 6.72 -2.97
N LYS A 164 10.05 6.43 -4.17
CA LYS A 164 10.72 6.83 -5.40
C LYS A 164 10.64 8.34 -5.57
N THR A 165 11.75 9.03 -5.40
CA THR A 165 11.85 10.48 -5.52
C THR A 165 13.29 10.90 -5.77
N THR A 166 13.47 12.01 -6.47
CA THR A 166 14.76 12.72 -6.60
C THR A 166 14.83 13.94 -5.68
N ASP A 167 13.71 14.29 -5.01
CA ASP A 167 13.66 15.40 -4.04
C ASP A 167 14.17 14.92 -2.68
N VAL A 168 15.47 15.07 -2.48
CA VAL A 168 16.21 14.64 -1.27
C VAL A 168 17.04 15.78 -0.70
N LYS A 169 17.26 15.72 0.60
CA LYS A 169 18.03 16.74 1.36
C LYS A 169 19.24 16.11 2.02
N ASN A 170 20.22 16.94 2.34
CA ASN A 170 21.36 16.52 3.13
C ASN A 170 20.92 15.89 4.46
N GLY A 171 21.39 14.70 4.75
CA GLY A 171 21.03 13.89 5.90
C GLY A 171 19.91 12.87 5.64
N ASP A 172 19.23 12.91 4.49
CA ASP A 172 18.30 11.86 4.13
C ASP A 172 18.98 10.53 3.90
N LEU A 173 18.33 9.44 4.28
CA LEU A 173 18.76 8.09 3.95
C LEU A 173 18.21 7.73 2.57
N VAL A 174 19.09 7.50 1.61
CA VAL A 174 18.72 7.37 0.19
C VAL A 174 19.28 6.11 -0.44
N VAL A 175 18.59 5.64 -1.45
CA VAL A 175 19.09 4.65 -2.40
C VAL A 175 19.68 5.41 -3.58
N VAL A 176 20.94 5.20 -3.83
CA VAL A 176 21.68 5.83 -4.95
C VAL A 176 22.31 4.75 -5.79
N ARG A 177 22.16 4.87 -7.09
CA ARG A 177 22.89 4.09 -8.07
C ARG A 177 24.08 4.89 -8.55
N VAL A 178 25.26 4.31 -8.40
CA VAL A 178 26.55 4.85 -8.86
C VAL A 178 27.12 3.82 -9.82
N ASP A 179 27.29 4.22 -11.06
CA ASP A 179 27.59 3.30 -12.16
C ASP A 179 26.53 2.16 -12.19
N ASP A 180 26.93 0.92 -11.96
CA ASP A 180 26.07 -0.26 -11.95
C ASP A 180 25.71 -0.76 -10.53
N GLU A 181 26.15 -0.06 -9.49
CA GLU A 181 25.94 -0.49 -8.10
C GLU A 181 24.89 0.36 -7.39
N VAL A 182 23.95 -0.31 -6.73
CA VAL A 182 22.93 0.33 -5.88
C VAL A 182 23.36 0.26 -4.42
N THR A 183 23.33 1.40 -3.73
CA THR A 183 23.74 1.49 -2.33
C THR A 183 22.76 2.33 -1.50
N LEU A 184 22.61 1.98 -0.22
CA LEU A 184 21.85 2.73 0.78
C LEU A 184 22.81 3.48 1.68
N LYS A 185 22.75 4.82 1.69
CA LYS A 185 23.66 5.69 2.45
C LYS A 185 22.96 6.99 2.86
N TYR A 186 23.53 7.71 3.80
CA TYR A 186 23.15 9.08 4.04
C TYR A 186 23.65 9.97 2.91
N PHE A 187 22.73 10.80 2.40
CA PHE A 187 22.99 11.76 1.32
C PHE A 187 23.61 13.05 1.85
N LYS A 188 24.68 13.48 1.23
CA LYS A 188 25.25 14.81 1.46
C LYS A 188 25.81 15.34 0.15
N LYS A 189 25.30 16.50 -0.28
CA LYS A 189 25.70 17.15 -1.52
C LYS A 189 26.08 18.59 -1.26
N ASP A 190 27.22 18.99 -1.80
CA ASP A 190 27.67 20.38 -1.87
C ASP A 190 28.15 20.65 -3.30
N ASN A 191 27.41 21.51 -4.01
CA ASN A 191 27.64 21.81 -5.42
C ASN A 191 27.70 20.57 -6.32
N TYR A 192 28.91 20.23 -6.80
CA TYR A 192 29.16 19.05 -7.63
C TYR A 192 29.68 17.86 -6.85
N ASN A 193 29.96 18.03 -5.56
CA ASN A 193 30.49 16.97 -4.72
C ASN A 193 29.33 16.25 -4.02
N LEU A 194 29.16 14.95 -4.33
CA LEU A 194 28.21 14.07 -3.66
C LEU A 194 28.98 13.13 -2.74
N GLU A 195 28.62 13.17 -1.45
CA GLU A 195 29.11 12.24 -0.44
C GLU A 195 28.00 11.29 -0.03
N LEU A 196 28.24 9.99 -0.15
CA LEU A 196 27.38 8.92 0.34
C LEU A 196 27.99 8.37 1.62
N VAL A 197 27.43 8.80 2.76
CA VAL A 197 28.03 8.57 4.08
C VAL A 197 27.46 7.29 4.70
N PRO A 198 28.29 6.30 5.02
CA PRO A 198 27.84 5.11 5.74
C PRO A 198 27.56 5.42 7.22
N ALA A 199 26.72 4.60 7.85
CA ALA A 199 26.56 4.54 9.30
C ALA A 199 27.26 3.30 9.84
N ASN A 200 28.57 3.21 9.62
CA ASN A 200 29.44 2.20 10.19
C ASN A 200 30.89 2.67 10.04
N LYS A 201 31.61 2.71 11.14
CA LYS A 201 33.00 3.19 11.21
C LYS A 201 33.99 2.40 10.36
N ASN A 202 33.64 1.17 10.02
CA ASN A 202 34.48 0.28 9.20
C ASN A 202 34.34 0.52 7.70
N PHE A 203 33.45 1.45 7.30
CA PHE A 203 33.20 1.77 5.90
C PHE A 203 33.57 3.23 5.62
N SER A 204 34.20 3.45 4.48
CA SER A 204 34.56 4.79 4.03
C SER A 204 33.39 5.48 3.34
N THR A 205 33.33 6.82 3.43
CA THR A 205 32.43 7.64 2.63
C THR A 205 32.78 7.50 1.15
N ILE A 206 31.78 7.31 0.31
CA ILE A 206 31.92 7.33 -1.15
C ILE A 206 31.78 8.78 -1.59
N THR A 207 32.83 9.33 -2.22
CA THR A 207 32.82 10.70 -2.73
C THR A 207 32.80 10.67 -4.25
N ILE A 208 31.87 11.40 -4.86
CA ILE A 208 31.60 11.42 -6.29
C ILE A 208 31.63 12.86 -6.77
N ASP A 209 32.47 13.15 -7.77
CA ASP A 209 32.40 14.40 -8.51
C ASP A 209 31.39 14.25 -9.67
N LEU A 210 30.22 14.89 -9.53
CA LEU A 210 29.15 14.80 -10.51
C LEU A 210 29.47 15.42 -11.90
N ARG A 211 30.67 15.99 -12.06
CA ARG A 211 31.17 16.44 -13.38
C ARG A 211 31.88 15.32 -14.12
N GLU A 212 32.34 14.31 -13.40
CA GLU A 212 33.16 13.21 -13.95
C GLU A 212 32.46 11.87 -13.89
N GLN A 213 31.55 11.68 -12.90
CA GLN A 213 30.85 10.41 -12.66
C GLN A 213 29.35 10.63 -12.45
N GLU A 214 28.54 9.77 -13.02
CA GLU A 214 27.09 9.83 -12.86
C GLU A 214 26.63 9.10 -11.59
N ALA A 215 25.70 9.72 -10.89
CA ALA A 215 25.01 9.11 -9.75
C ALA A 215 23.51 9.46 -9.80
N PHE A 216 22.67 8.46 -9.61
CA PHE A 216 21.22 8.59 -9.70
C PHE A 216 20.57 8.29 -8.37
N VAL A 217 19.83 9.24 -7.82
CA VAL A 217 18.99 9.00 -6.65
C VAL A 217 17.75 8.22 -7.10
N GLU A 218 17.64 6.99 -6.65
CA GLU A 218 16.51 6.08 -6.96
C GLU A 218 15.35 6.26 -5.99
N GLY A 219 15.60 6.78 -4.78
CA GLY A 219 14.57 7.04 -3.80
C GLY A 219 15.11 7.34 -2.41
N LYS A 220 14.17 7.65 -1.52
CA LYS A 220 14.39 8.00 -0.11
C LYS A 220 13.73 6.97 0.80
N SER A 221 14.42 6.61 1.88
CA SER A 221 13.84 5.76 2.92
C SER A 221 12.76 6.49 3.72
N VAL A 222 11.63 5.82 3.95
CA VAL A 222 10.53 6.29 4.80
C VAL A 222 10.32 5.41 6.03
N GLY A 223 11.02 4.28 6.12
CA GLY A 223 10.97 3.37 7.26
C GLY A 223 11.59 2.02 6.94
N LEU A 224 11.55 1.11 7.90
CA LEU A 224 12.05 -0.26 7.72
C LEU A 224 11.18 -1.29 8.46
N ILE A 225 11.22 -2.52 7.97
CA ILE A 225 10.63 -3.70 8.62
C ILE A 225 11.75 -4.71 8.88
N ARG A 226 11.78 -5.25 10.08
CA ARG A 226 12.63 -6.39 10.44
C ARG A 226 11.76 -7.56 10.87
N THR A 227 12.02 -8.71 10.32
CA THR A 227 11.40 -9.98 10.72
C THR A 227 12.44 -10.81 11.47
N HIS A 228 12.04 -11.43 12.58
CA HIS A 228 12.87 -12.32 13.41
C HIS A 228 12.49 -13.77 13.20
#